data_53095d53c62c031087449961442919b5
#
_entry.id   53095d53c62c031087449961442919b5
#
_cell.length_a   1.000
_cell.length_b   1.000
_cell.length_c   1.000
_cell.angle_alpha   90.00
_cell.angle_beta   90.00
_cell.angle_gamma   90.00
#
_symmetry.space_group_name_H-M   'P 1'
#
loop_
_entity.id
_entity.type
_entity.pdbx_description
1 polymer ?
#
loop_
_entity_poly.entity_id
_entity_poly.type
_entity_poly.pdbx_seq_one_letter_code
_entity_poly.pdbx_strand_id
1 'polypeptide(L)'
;ASSITGGLVTDAGAMFPIQSVVIPSTATSTITFSSIPSTYTHLQLRGILRSTASGTGSTGLLVKYNSDTGNNYTIHALEGNGTNTSAAGYASQGYGDAIEMPKAGETASVYGGFVCDILDYANTNKYKTFRSLAGYDSNGSGKVGLYSSVWMSTSAITRIDLTVGTGFTQYSSVALFGVKA
;
A
#
# COMPACT_ATOMS: atom_id res chain seq x y z
N ALA A 1 -15.36 -40.75 16.60
CA ALA A 1 -14.24 -39.86 16.68
C ALA A 1 -13.69 -39.69 15.26
N SER A 2 -14.11 -38.64 14.60
CA SER A 2 -13.57 -38.26 13.27
C SER A 2 -12.14 -37.81 13.51
N SER A 3 -11.19 -38.63 13.13
CA SER A 3 -9.79 -38.26 13.04
C SER A 3 -9.71 -37.13 12.04
N ILE A 4 -9.38 -35.93 12.48
CA ILE A 4 -8.80 -34.91 11.61
C ILE A 4 -7.39 -35.43 11.27
N THR A 5 -7.32 -36.40 10.36
CA THR A 5 -6.07 -36.74 9.71
C THR A 5 -5.67 -35.50 8.94
N GLY A 6 -4.92 -34.69 9.58
CA GLY A 6 -4.13 -33.60 9.14
C GLY A 6 -3.94 -33.45 7.67
N GLY A 7 -4.98 -33.14 6.96
CA GLY A 7 -4.83 -32.12 5.99
C GLY A 7 -4.64 -30.86 6.81
N LEU A 8 -3.44 -30.63 7.29
CA LEU A 8 -3.05 -29.28 7.61
C LEU A 8 -3.56 -28.50 6.40
N VAL A 9 -4.48 -27.61 6.64
CA VAL A 9 -4.87 -26.66 5.62
C VAL A 9 -3.65 -25.76 5.51
N THR A 10 -2.61 -26.29 4.87
CA THR A 10 -1.29 -25.70 4.78
C THR A 10 -1.34 -24.36 4.08
N ASP A 11 -2.48 -24.04 3.49
CA ASP A 11 -2.66 -22.86 2.66
C ASP A 11 -3.82 -21.96 3.08
N ALA A 12 -4.75 -22.38 3.94
CA ALA A 12 -5.87 -21.52 4.34
C ALA A 12 -5.40 -20.46 5.35
N GLY A 13 -5.62 -19.21 5.02
CA GLY A 13 -5.25 -18.07 5.85
C GLY A 13 -3.75 -17.81 5.94
N ALA A 14 -2.92 -18.48 5.17
CA ALA A 14 -1.47 -18.23 5.15
C ALA A 14 -1.12 -17.08 4.23
N MET A 15 -0.06 -16.35 4.59
CA MET A 15 0.55 -15.32 3.77
C MET A 15 1.76 -15.89 3.04
N PHE A 16 1.81 -15.69 1.71
CA PHE A 16 2.88 -16.17 0.86
C PHE A 16 3.65 -15.00 0.26
N PRO A 17 4.97 -14.92 0.40
CA PRO A 17 5.75 -13.87 -0.23
C PRO A 17 5.69 -14.02 -1.76
N ILE A 18 5.35 -12.94 -2.46
CA ILE A 18 5.37 -12.90 -3.93
C ILE A 18 6.64 -12.19 -4.40
N GLN A 19 6.88 -10.98 -3.89
CA GLN A 19 8.03 -10.17 -4.28
C GLN A 19 8.36 -9.17 -3.17
N SER A 20 9.62 -8.82 -3.02
CA SER A 20 10.08 -7.72 -2.17
C SER A 20 11.04 -6.80 -2.92
N VAL A 21 10.98 -5.52 -2.60
CA VAL A 21 11.86 -4.49 -3.16
C VAL A 21 12.47 -3.70 -2.00
N VAL A 22 13.78 -3.53 -2.03
CA VAL A 22 14.53 -2.62 -1.15
C VAL A 22 15.17 -1.56 -2.04
N ILE A 23 15.05 -0.29 -1.68
CA ILE A 23 15.61 0.81 -2.44
C ILE A 23 17.11 0.93 -2.12
N PRO A 24 17.99 0.64 -3.10
CA PRO A 24 19.44 0.69 -2.88
C PRO A 24 20.00 2.11 -2.94
N SER A 25 19.28 3.04 -3.56
CA SER A 25 19.63 4.45 -3.71
C SER A 25 18.38 5.31 -3.71
N THR A 26 18.53 6.62 -3.62
CA THR A 26 17.42 7.59 -3.58
C THR A 26 16.84 7.96 -4.95
N ALA A 27 17.24 7.29 -6.02
CA ALA A 27 16.85 7.70 -7.38
C ALA A 27 15.50 7.15 -7.86
N THR A 28 14.91 6.18 -7.15
CA THR A 28 13.70 5.49 -7.59
C THR A 28 12.45 6.23 -7.12
N SER A 29 11.58 6.64 -8.04
CA SER A 29 10.27 7.24 -7.73
C SER A 29 9.10 6.27 -7.86
N THR A 30 9.33 5.08 -8.41
CA THR A 30 8.31 4.06 -8.60
C THR A 30 8.83 2.68 -8.20
N ILE A 31 8.05 1.97 -7.40
CA ILE A 31 8.22 0.53 -7.11
C ILE A 31 7.14 -0.20 -7.90
N THR A 32 7.52 -1.17 -8.71
CA THR A 32 6.61 -1.96 -9.54
C THR A 32 6.63 -3.42 -9.12
N PHE A 33 5.46 -3.98 -8.87
CA PHE A 33 5.20 -5.41 -8.79
C PHE A 33 4.46 -5.83 -10.06
N SER A 34 5.03 -6.74 -10.84
CA SER A 34 4.44 -7.20 -12.11
C SER A 34 4.34 -8.72 -12.14
N SER A 35 3.58 -9.24 -13.11
CA SER A 35 3.35 -10.69 -13.25
C SER A 35 2.77 -11.30 -11.96
N ILE A 36 1.87 -10.58 -11.28
CA ILE A 36 1.23 -11.04 -10.06
C ILE A 36 0.35 -12.25 -10.41
N PRO A 37 0.58 -13.42 -9.79
CA PRO A 37 -0.23 -14.61 -10.06
C PRO A 37 -1.66 -14.45 -9.58
N SER A 38 -2.63 -15.10 -10.22
CA SER A 38 -4.06 -15.05 -9.84
C SER A 38 -4.48 -16.15 -8.85
N THR A 39 -3.52 -16.76 -8.15
CA THR A 39 -3.72 -17.97 -7.34
C THR A 39 -4.10 -17.70 -5.88
N TYR A 40 -4.11 -16.45 -5.45
CA TYR A 40 -4.46 -16.04 -4.10
C TYR A 40 -5.86 -15.42 -4.07
N THR A 41 -6.45 -15.33 -2.89
CA THR A 41 -7.75 -14.66 -2.70
C THR A 41 -7.56 -13.15 -2.60
N HIS A 42 -6.57 -12.72 -1.81
CA HIS A 42 -6.27 -11.32 -1.57
C HIS A 42 -4.77 -11.06 -1.73
N LEU A 43 -4.40 -9.78 -1.82
CA LEU A 43 -3.02 -9.34 -1.73
C LEU A 43 -2.84 -8.46 -0.50
N GLN A 44 -1.64 -8.47 0.06
CA GLN A 44 -1.24 -7.54 1.10
C GLN A 44 0.13 -6.94 0.77
N LEU A 45 0.22 -5.61 0.84
CA LEU A 45 1.48 -4.87 0.84
C LEU A 45 1.87 -4.54 2.28
N ARG A 46 3.14 -4.73 2.60
CA ARG A 46 3.75 -4.26 3.85
C ARG A 46 5.04 -3.55 3.52
N GLY A 47 5.28 -2.43 4.17
CA GLY A 47 6.49 -1.70 3.88
C GLY A 47 6.84 -0.68 4.94
N ILE A 48 8.07 -0.20 4.80
CA ILE A 48 8.61 0.90 5.57
C ILE A 48 9.23 1.89 4.58
N LEU A 49 8.74 3.11 4.54
CA LEU A 49 9.04 4.08 3.50
C LEU A 49 9.39 5.46 4.05
N ARG A 50 10.27 6.14 3.33
CA ARG A 50 10.57 7.56 3.49
C ARG A 50 10.75 8.17 2.10
N SER A 51 10.26 9.40 1.89
CA SER A 51 10.44 10.09 0.62
C SER A 51 11.65 11.04 0.64
N THR A 52 12.12 11.38 -0.54
CA THR A 52 13.15 12.42 -0.75
C THR A 52 12.56 13.83 -0.85
N ALA A 53 11.24 13.99 -0.71
CA ALA A 53 10.58 15.30 -0.74
C ALA A 53 11.16 16.21 0.34
N SER A 54 11.49 17.44 -0.03
CA SER A 54 12.05 18.44 0.89
C SER A 54 11.01 18.93 1.91
N GLY A 55 11.50 19.49 3.02
CA GLY A 55 10.68 19.99 4.10
C GLY A 55 10.21 18.89 5.08
N THR A 56 9.48 19.30 6.10
CA THR A 56 8.88 18.43 7.12
C THR A 56 7.47 17.99 6.73
N GLY A 57 6.84 17.13 7.54
CA GLY A 57 5.53 16.56 7.29
C GLY A 57 5.59 15.32 6.42
N SER A 58 4.49 15.01 5.77
CA SER A 58 4.29 13.79 4.99
C SER A 58 4.06 14.05 3.51
N THR A 59 4.14 12.97 2.72
CA THR A 59 3.74 12.93 1.32
C THR A 59 3.04 11.60 1.01
N GLY A 60 2.05 11.64 0.11
CA GLY A 60 1.25 10.48 -0.26
C GLY A 60 2.00 9.46 -1.11
N LEU A 61 1.72 8.18 -0.88
CA LEU A 61 2.09 7.08 -1.76
C LEU A 61 0.91 6.78 -2.68
N LEU A 62 1.11 7.04 -3.97
CA LEU A 62 0.10 6.83 -5.00
C LEU A 62 0.15 5.40 -5.50
N VAL A 63 -1.01 4.78 -5.66
CA VAL A 63 -1.15 3.40 -6.14
C VAL A 63 -1.87 3.39 -7.49
N LYS A 64 -1.30 2.67 -8.45
CA LYS A 64 -1.97 2.37 -9.72
C LYS A 64 -1.98 0.87 -9.97
N TYR A 65 -3.05 0.38 -10.54
CA TYR A 65 -3.19 -1.01 -10.95
C TYR A 65 -3.18 -1.13 -12.47
N ASN A 66 -2.48 -2.12 -12.99
CA ASN A 66 -2.40 -2.44 -14.41
C ASN A 66 -2.03 -1.25 -15.30
N SER A 67 -1.24 -0.31 -14.78
CA SER A 67 -0.87 0.94 -15.44
C SER A 67 -2.06 1.84 -15.83
N ASP A 68 -3.22 1.67 -15.17
CA ASP A 68 -4.39 2.51 -15.44
C ASP A 68 -4.13 3.95 -14.97
N THR A 69 -4.21 4.88 -15.90
CA THR A 69 -4.07 6.33 -15.68
C THR A 69 -5.39 7.09 -15.84
N GLY A 70 -6.49 6.36 -16.09
CA GLY A 70 -7.84 6.92 -16.14
C GLY A 70 -8.33 7.41 -14.78
N ASN A 71 -9.33 8.28 -14.77
CA ASN A 71 -9.95 8.79 -13.54
C ASN A 71 -10.88 7.75 -12.91
N ASN A 72 -10.35 6.55 -12.68
CA ASN A 72 -11.09 5.37 -12.23
C ASN A 72 -10.91 5.06 -10.73
N TYR A 73 -10.33 5.98 -9.97
CA TYR A 73 -10.07 5.77 -8.55
C TYR A 73 -10.91 6.70 -7.68
N THR A 74 -11.22 6.22 -6.48
CA THR A 74 -11.80 7.02 -5.40
C THR A 74 -10.95 6.86 -4.15
N ILE A 75 -10.93 7.85 -3.29
CA ILE A 75 -10.12 7.88 -2.08
C ILE A 75 -10.95 8.39 -0.91
N HIS A 76 -10.84 7.74 0.24
CA HIS A 76 -11.27 8.28 1.54
C HIS A 76 -10.13 8.11 2.54
N ALA A 77 -9.88 9.15 3.32
CA ALA A 77 -8.85 9.18 4.34
C ALA A 77 -9.41 9.68 5.67
N LEU A 78 -8.93 9.08 6.75
CA LEU A 78 -9.06 9.57 8.12
C LEU A 78 -7.66 9.63 8.72
N GLU A 79 -7.24 10.80 9.19
CA GLU A 79 -5.89 11.04 9.66
C GLU A 79 -5.85 11.75 11.01
N GLY A 80 -4.78 11.50 11.77
CA GLY A 80 -4.47 12.21 13.00
C GLY A 80 -2.98 12.54 13.08
N ASN A 81 -2.64 13.73 13.58
CA ASN A 81 -1.26 14.20 13.74
C ASN A 81 -0.88 14.46 15.21
N GLY A 82 -1.66 13.93 16.16
CA GLY A 82 -1.46 14.14 17.58
C GLY A 82 -2.15 15.41 18.14
N THR A 83 -2.48 16.36 17.29
CA THR A 83 -3.19 17.61 17.69
C THR A 83 -4.57 17.70 17.03
N ASN A 84 -4.64 17.38 15.74
CA ASN A 84 -5.85 17.49 14.92
C ASN A 84 -6.18 16.16 14.25
N THR A 85 -7.46 15.96 13.99
CA THR A 85 -7.96 14.92 13.10
C THR A 85 -8.48 15.55 11.82
N SER A 86 -8.35 14.85 10.70
CA SER A 86 -8.89 15.28 9.41
C SER A 86 -9.50 14.08 8.68
N ALA A 87 -10.52 14.38 7.87
CA ALA A 87 -11.11 13.41 6.97
C ALA A 87 -11.25 14.06 5.58
N ALA A 88 -11.01 13.26 4.55
CA ALA A 88 -11.10 13.69 3.17
C ALA A 88 -11.67 12.59 2.28
N GLY A 89 -12.33 12.98 1.19
CA GLY A 89 -12.82 12.07 0.17
C GLY A 89 -12.69 12.69 -1.22
N TYR A 90 -12.23 11.88 -2.18
CA TYR A 90 -12.01 12.31 -3.55
C TYR A 90 -12.57 11.26 -4.52
N ALA A 91 -13.25 11.72 -5.56
CA ALA A 91 -13.73 10.88 -6.65
C ALA A 91 -12.99 11.21 -7.95
N SER A 92 -13.08 10.32 -8.93
CA SER A 92 -12.52 10.53 -10.28
C SER A 92 -11.02 10.86 -10.26
N GLN A 93 -10.25 10.13 -9.48
CA GLN A 93 -8.80 10.29 -9.39
C GLN A 93 -8.08 9.34 -10.37
N GLY A 94 -6.92 9.75 -10.88
CA GLY A 94 -6.05 8.92 -11.72
C GLY A 94 -5.14 7.96 -10.94
N TYR A 95 -5.36 7.82 -9.63
CA TYR A 95 -4.62 6.97 -8.70
C TYR A 95 -5.43 6.74 -7.42
N GLY A 96 -5.12 5.67 -6.70
CA GLY A 96 -5.53 5.49 -5.32
C GLY A 96 -4.46 6.02 -4.36
N ASP A 97 -4.85 6.40 -3.16
CA ASP A 97 -3.93 6.80 -2.10
C ASP A 97 -3.83 5.66 -1.09
N ALA A 98 -2.60 5.21 -0.83
CA ALA A 98 -2.39 4.09 0.09
C ALA A 98 -1.94 4.54 1.47
N ILE A 99 -1.10 5.57 1.54
CA ILE A 99 -0.51 6.03 2.80
C ILE A 99 0.07 7.44 2.67
N GLU A 100 0.32 8.03 3.83
CA GLU A 100 1.24 9.16 3.99
C GLU A 100 2.56 8.69 4.61
N MET A 101 3.70 9.08 4.03
CA MET A 101 5.05 8.74 4.51
C MET A 101 5.86 9.99 4.87
N PRO A 102 6.84 9.91 5.78
CA PRO A 102 7.63 11.08 6.18
C PRO A 102 8.48 11.61 5.02
N LYS A 103 8.62 12.94 4.96
CA LYS A 103 9.52 13.66 4.07
C LYS A 103 10.96 13.67 4.58
N ALA A 104 11.91 14.10 3.72
CA ALA A 104 13.32 14.13 4.05
C ALA A 104 13.70 15.09 5.19
N GLY A 105 12.91 16.13 5.45
CA GLY A 105 13.14 17.07 6.54
C GLY A 105 12.65 16.60 7.92
N GLU A 106 11.95 15.46 8.00
CA GLU A 106 11.60 14.85 9.28
C GLU A 106 12.84 14.30 10.00
N THR A 107 12.71 13.95 11.28
CA THR A 107 13.79 13.38 12.09
C THR A 107 14.56 12.32 11.31
N ALA A 108 15.88 12.41 11.36
CA ALA A 108 16.76 11.50 10.62
C ALA A 108 16.46 10.04 10.99
N SER A 109 16.54 9.16 10.00
CA SER A 109 16.30 7.71 10.15
C SER A 109 14.85 7.31 10.54
N VAL A 110 13.91 8.24 10.61
CA VAL A 110 12.49 7.93 10.76
C VAL A 110 11.91 7.53 9.40
N TYR A 111 11.28 6.37 9.35
CA TYR A 111 10.53 5.85 8.22
C TYR A 111 9.08 5.59 8.66
N GLY A 112 8.13 5.73 7.75
CA GLY A 112 6.74 5.38 8.00
C GLY A 112 6.46 3.92 7.68
N GLY A 113 5.77 3.23 8.59
CA GLY A 113 5.31 1.86 8.37
C GLY A 113 3.89 1.81 7.81
N PHE A 114 3.58 0.79 7.00
CA PHE A 114 2.23 0.58 6.52
C PHE A 114 1.89 -0.89 6.26
N VAL A 115 0.59 -1.15 6.29
CA VAL A 115 -0.03 -2.35 5.74
C VAL A 115 -1.18 -1.93 4.83
N CYS A 116 -1.28 -2.55 3.66
CA CYS A 116 -2.37 -2.32 2.70
C CYS A 116 -2.95 -3.64 2.22
N ASP A 117 -4.24 -3.86 2.45
CA ASP A 117 -4.98 -5.02 1.98
C ASP A 117 -5.68 -4.69 0.66
N ILE A 118 -5.51 -5.54 -0.33
CA ILE A 118 -6.17 -5.46 -1.64
C ILE A 118 -7.06 -6.70 -1.76
N LEU A 119 -8.37 -6.49 -1.63
CA LEU A 119 -9.32 -7.58 -1.50
C LEU A 119 -9.79 -8.09 -2.86
N ASP A 120 -9.91 -9.43 -3.00
CA ASP A 120 -10.44 -10.10 -4.19
C ASP A 120 -9.81 -9.61 -5.52
N TYR A 121 -8.50 -9.38 -5.51
CA TYR A 121 -7.77 -8.71 -6.58
C TYR A 121 -7.91 -9.38 -7.96
N ALA A 122 -8.10 -10.69 -8.01
CA ALA A 122 -8.27 -11.46 -9.25
C ALA A 122 -9.74 -11.64 -9.68
N ASN A 123 -10.71 -11.22 -8.87
CA ASN A 123 -12.13 -11.36 -9.18
C ASN A 123 -12.54 -10.39 -10.29
N THR A 124 -13.20 -10.89 -11.35
CA THR A 124 -13.60 -10.06 -12.50
C THR A 124 -15.06 -9.59 -12.46
N ASN A 125 -15.78 -9.81 -11.35
CA ASN A 125 -17.18 -9.44 -11.21
C ASN A 125 -17.41 -8.20 -10.33
N LYS A 126 -16.37 -7.64 -9.73
CA LYS A 126 -16.47 -6.48 -8.83
C LYS A 126 -15.26 -5.56 -8.95
N TYR A 127 -15.43 -4.32 -8.54
CA TYR A 127 -14.36 -3.34 -8.42
C TYR A 127 -13.38 -3.76 -7.31
N LYS A 128 -12.18 -3.23 -7.36
CA LYS A 128 -11.12 -3.58 -6.40
C LYS A 128 -11.07 -2.56 -5.29
N THR A 129 -11.43 -3.00 -4.09
CA THR A 129 -11.26 -2.19 -2.88
C THR A 129 -9.92 -2.52 -2.25
N PHE A 130 -9.20 -1.49 -1.88
CA PHE A 130 -8.03 -1.61 -1.03
C PHE A 130 -8.11 -0.63 0.13
N ARG A 131 -7.52 -1.02 1.25
CA ARG A 131 -7.49 -0.21 2.47
C ARG A 131 -6.13 -0.35 3.12
N SER A 132 -5.67 0.71 3.77
CA SER A 132 -4.39 0.71 4.44
C SER A 132 -4.45 1.43 5.78
N LEU A 133 -3.57 0.99 6.66
CA LEU A 133 -3.21 1.67 7.89
C LEU A 133 -1.73 2.03 7.79
N ALA A 134 -1.40 3.29 8.06
CA ALA A 134 -0.05 3.78 7.97
C ALA A 134 0.25 4.80 9.07
N GLY A 135 1.53 4.98 9.38
CA GLY A 135 1.95 6.01 10.30
C GLY A 135 3.45 6.11 10.46
N TYR A 136 3.87 7.25 10.97
CA TYR A 136 5.21 7.50 11.45
C TYR A 136 5.17 8.43 12.66
N ASP A 137 6.16 8.30 13.52
CA ASP A 137 6.40 9.21 14.65
C ASP A 137 7.80 9.81 14.50
N SER A 138 7.89 11.13 14.60
CA SER A 138 9.12 11.91 14.47
C SER A 138 9.43 12.62 15.80
N ASN A 139 9.45 11.82 16.89
CA ASN A 139 9.71 12.26 18.24
C ASN A 139 8.63 13.25 18.76
N GLY A 140 7.36 12.80 18.70
CA GLY A 140 6.20 13.56 19.19
C GLY A 140 5.49 14.38 18.10
N SER A 141 6.09 14.57 16.94
CA SER A 141 5.38 14.93 15.71
C SER A 141 5.20 13.70 14.84
N GLY A 142 4.22 13.70 13.96
CA GLY A 142 3.99 12.55 13.09
C GLY A 142 2.57 12.50 12.55
N LYS A 143 2.23 11.37 11.99
CA LYS A 143 0.89 11.13 11.43
C LYS A 143 0.53 9.64 11.51
N VAL A 144 -0.73 9.36 11.81
CA VAL A 144 -1.35 8.06 11.61
C VAL A 144 -2.56 8.25 10.70
N GLY A 145 -2.80 7.32 9.80
CA GLY A 145 -3.92 7.41 8.86
C GLY A 145 -4.52 6.06 8.50
N LEU A 146 -5.83 6.07 8.31
CA LEU A 146 -6.61 4.98 7.73
C LEU A 146 -7.12 5.44 6.36
N TYR A 147 -6.83 4.65 5.32
CA TYR A 147 -7.17 4.98 3.94
C TYR A 147 -8.01 3.86 3.33
N SER A 148 -9.01 4.23 2.54
CA SER A 148 -9.81 3.31 1.75
C SER A 148 -9.95 3.86 0.34
N SER A 149 -9.62 3.05 -0.64
CA SER A 149 -9.70 3.42 -2.05
C SER A 149 -10.37 2.33 -2.86
N VAL A 150 -11.02 2.73 -3.95
CA VAL A 150 -11.60 1.81 -4.93
C VAL A 150 -10.98 2.09 -6.29
N TRP A 151 -10.55 1.04 -6.98
CA TRP A 151 -10.31 1.07 -8.42
C TRP A 151 -11.57 0.57 -9.13
N MET A 152 -12.24 1.44 -9.87
CA MET A 152 -13.49 1.19 -10.58
C MET A 152 -13.26 0.41 -11.87
N SER A 153 -12.57 -0.73 -11.76
CA SER A 153 -12.36 -1.70 -12.83
C SER A 153 -12.62 -3.10 -12.32
N THR A 154 -13.24 -3.92 -13.13
CA THR A 154 -13.44 -5.34 -12.86
C THR A 154 -12.26 -6.21 -13.29
N SER A 155 -11.27 -5.66 -13.98
CA SER A 155 -10.08 -6.42 -14.40
C SER A 155 -9.33 -7.00 -13.21
N ALA A 156 -8.79 -8.21 -13.34
CA ALA A 156 -7.87 -8.77 -12.37
C ALA A 156 -6.60 -7.91 -12.28
N ILE A 157 -6.08 -7.71 -11.07
CA ILE A 157 -4.82 -6.98 -10.87
C ILE A 157 -3.67 -7.93 -11.15
N THR A 158 -2.84 -7.59 -12.14
CA THR A 158 -1.63 -8.30 -12.51
C THR A 158 -0.37 -7.47 -12.32
N ARG A 159 -0.56 -6.16 -12.06
CA ARG A 159 0.51 -5.20 -11.83
C ARG A 159 0.07 -4.16 -10.79
N ILE A 160 1.00 -3.78 -9.92
CA ILE A 160 0.86 -2.69 -8.94
C ILE A 160 2.06 -1.76 -9.11
N ASP A 161 1.79 -0.48 -9.32
CA ASP A 161 2.78 0.58 -9.30
C ASP A 161 2.56 1.46 -8.06
N LEU A 162 3.58 1.59 -7.24
CA LEU A 162 3.64 2.47 -6.07
C LEU A 162 4.53 3.65 -6.44
N THR A 163 3.98 4.85 -6.42
CA THR A 163 4.70 6.04 -6.92
C THR A 163 4.70 7.16 -5.90
N VAL A 164 5.82 7.83 -5.77
CA VAL A 164 5.98 9.09 -5.06
C VAL A 164 6.62 10.12 -5.97
N GLY A 165 6.12 11.37 -5.95
CA GLY A 165 6.50 12.39 -6.93
C GLY A 165 7.99 12.75 -6.96
N THR A 166 8.72 12.54 -5.86
CA THR A 166 10.13 12.94 -5.72
C THR A 166 11.11 11.78 -5.73
N GLY A 167 10.77 10.67 -5.09
CA GLY A 167 11.59 9.47 -4.97
C GLY A 167 11.53 8.88 -3.58
N PHE A 168 11.94 7.62 -3.45
CA PHE A 168 12.09 6.92 -2.19
C PHE A 168 13.52 7.08 -1.66
N THR A 169 13.64 7.29 -0.36
CA THR A 169 14.94 7.30 0.32
C THR A 169 15.53 5.88 0.35
N GLN A 170 16.86 5.77 0.28
CA GLN A 170 17.59 4.51 0.47
C GLN A 170 17.07 3.77 1.71
N TYR A 171 17.08 2.45 1.68
CA TYR A 171 16.55 1.53 2.70
C TYR A 171 15.02 1.49 2.83
N SER A 172 14.27 2.31 2.10
CA SER A 172 12.83 2.08 1.95
C SER A 172 12.60 0.69 1.37
N SER A 173 11.61 -0.02 1.90
CA SER A 173 11.31 -1.38 1.44
C SER A 173 9.82 -1.67 1.44
N VAL A 174 9.39 -2.46 0.47
CA VAL A 174 8.01 -2.96 0.36
C VAL A 174 8.04 -4.42 -0.04
N ALA A 175 7.19 -5.21 0.59
CA ALA A 175 6.93 -6.61 0.21
C ALA A 175 5.47 -6.79 -0.16
N LEU A 176 5.23 -7.57 -1.22
CA LEU A 176 3.93 -8.02 -1.68
C LEU A 176 3.73 -9.47 -1.26
N PHE A 177 2.59 -9.75 -0.65
CA PHE A 177 2.16 -11.07 -0.22
C PHE A 177 0.84 -11.44 -0.88
N GLY A 178 0.69 -12.71 -1.21
CA GLY A 178 -0.58 -13.35 -1.51
C GLY A 178 -1.20 -13.92 -0.24
N VAL A 179 -2.49 -13.74 -0.07
CA VAL A 179 -3.26 -14.27 1.06
C VAL A 179 -4.30 -15.24 0.52
N LYS A 180 -4.31 -16.47 1.04
CA LYS A 180 -5.36 -17.45 0.79
C LYS A 180 -6.36 -17.42 1.95
N ALA A 181 -7.64 -17.43 1.60
CA ALA A 181 -8.77 -17.54 2.53
C ALA A 181 -9.56 -18.81 2.26
#